data_da387775542b121e4c11f7702ed4fe00
#
_entry.id   da387775542b121e4c11f7702ed4fe00
#
_cell.length_a   1.000
_cell.length_b   1.000
_cell.length_c   1.000
_cell.angle_alpha   90.00
_cell.angle_beta   90.00
_cell.angle_gamma   90.00
#
_symmetry.space_group_name_H-M   'P 1'
#
loop_
_entity.id
_entity.type
_entity.pdbx_description
1 polymer ?
#
loop_
_entity_poly.entity_id
_entity_poly.type
_entity_poly.pdbx_seq_one_letter_code
_entity_poly.pdbx_strand_id
1 'polypeptide(L)'
;MKILLLPLLLSAFCLNAYSQKKKDPSDIESFFRLGFKGGLNLNKIEGKSFKDEFNYNYALGGFVQLNITRKLGLQPEINFVQTTAEQTNDITVVYDDLFFGGNQKKAKLDYLKFAGLLNIDIGPSQRVKLQLGPQWGRLLNETADSLNSSQDVFKKNEFSALGGIMLQLPLFHLGARYEIGLTDVNGTDNNDKWRSQAWQFFVGITL
;
A
#
# COMPACT_ATOMS: atom_id res chain seq x y z
N MET A 1 24.85 -16.15 -19.83
CA MET A 1 25.12 -16.33 -18.38
C MET A 1 23.97 -15.83 -17.47
N LYS A 2 22.72 -15.73 -17.96
CA LYS A 2 21.56 -15.22 -17.18
C LYS A 2 20.49 -16.27 -16.81
N ILE A 3 20.65 -17.52 -17.20
CA ILE A 3 19.61 -18.57 -17.02
C ILE A 3 19.87 -19.48 -15.79
N LEU A 4 21.06 -19.41 -15.18
CA LEU A 4 21.42 -20.30 -14.06
C LEU A 4 21.02 -19.79 -12.67
N LEU A 5 20.58 -18.52 -12.55
CA LEU A 5 20.18 -17.93 -11.24
C LEU A 5 18.78 -18.32 -10.80
N LEU A 6 17.88 -18.65 -11.71
CA LEU A 6 16.49 -18.99 -11.41
C LEU A 6 16.34 -20.34 -10.66
N PRO A 7 17.02 -21.44 -11.04
CA PRO A 7 16.95 -22.71 -10.30
C PRO A 7 17.64 -22.64 -8.93
N LEU A 8 18.65 -21.78 -8.76
CA LEU A 8 19.33 -21.62 -7.46
C LEU A 8 18.43 -20.93 -6.43
N LEU A 9 17.62 -19.95 -6.86
CA LEU A 9 16.61 -19.30 -6.02
C LEU A 9 15.48 -20.27 -5.64
N LEU A 10 15.05 -21.15 -6.57
CA LEU A 10 14.02 -22.15 -6.29
C LEU A 10 14.48 -23.23 -5.33
N SER A 11 15.76 -23.62 -5.38
CA SER A 11 16.32 -24.64 -4.47
C SER A 11 16.48 -24.13 -3.03
N ALA A 12 16.76 -22.85 -2.85
CA ALA A 12 16.79 -22.21 -1.52
C ALA A 12 15.41 -22.18 -0.84
N PHE A 13 14.34 -22.13 -1.64
CA PHE A 13 12.96 -22.19 -1.15
C PHE A 13 12.56 -23.57 -0.61
N CYS A 14 13.08 -24.64 -1.19
CA CYS A 14 12.73 -26.02 -0.78
C CYS A 14 13.38 -26.44 0.54
N LEU A 15 14.51 -25.85 0.93
CA LEU A 15 15.23 -26.25 2.14
C LEU A 15 14.54 -25.80 3.44
N ASN A 16 13.71 -24.79 3.40
CA ASN A 16 12.97 -24.29 4.57
C ASN A 16 11.67 -25.05 4.87
N ALA A 17 11.17 -25.87 3.92
CA ALA A 17 9.92 -26.61 4.09
C ALA A 17 10.03 -27.80 5.08
N TYR A 18 11.23 -28.29 5.36
CA TYR A 18 11.47 -29.47 6.23
C TYR A 18 11.63 -29.14 7.72
N SER A 19 11.68 -27.86 8.11
CA SER A 19 11.89 -27.46 9.50
C SER A 19 10.61 -27.13 10.28
N GLN A 20 9.45 -27.61 9.84
CA GLN A 20 8.21 -27.41 10.61
C GLN A 20 8.13 -28.39 11.78
N LYS A 21 8.84 -28.10 12.87
CA LYS A 21 8.51 -28.65 14.19
C LYS A 21 7.04 -28.36 14.50
N LYS A 22 6.29 -29.40 14.90
CA LYS A 22 4.92 -29.27 15.40
C LYS A 22 4.95 -28.25 16.56
N LYS A 23 4.47 -27.05 16.32
CA LYS A 23 4.48 -25.96 17.31
C LYS A 23 3.45 -26.27 18.37
N ASP A 24 3.86 -26.25 19.65
CA ASP A 24 2.94 -26.25 20.78
C ASP A 24 2.02 -25.02 20.71
N PRO A 25 0.74 -25.14 21.03
CA PRO A 25 -0.18 -23.99 21.06
C PRO A 25 0.26 -22.85 21.99
N SER A 26 1.24 -23.12 22.86
CA SER A 26 1.85 -22.16 23.78
C SER A 26 3.02 -21.37 23.20
N ASP A 27 3.55 -21.75 22.02
CA ASP A 27 4.72 -21.11 21.45
C ASP A 27 4.36 -19.75 20.82
N ILE A 28 5.13 -18.73 21.16
CA ILE A 28 5.12 -17.43 20.47
C ILE A 28 5.52 -17.71 19.01
N GLU A 29 4.79 -17.15 18.05
CA GLU A 29 5.25 -17.10 16.65
C GLU A 29 6.70 -16.60 16.61
N SER A 30 7.49 -17.06 15.64
CA SER A 30 8.90 -16.62 15.52
C SER A 30 8.99 -15.11 15.68
N PHE A 31 9.91 -14.66 16.55
CA PHE A 31 10.08 -13.24 16.87
C PHE A 31 10.25 -12.39 15.60
N PHE A 32 11.00 -12.93 14.64
CA PHE A 32 11.31 -12.26 13.38
C PHE A 32 10.75 -13.08 12.21
N ARG A 33 10.03 -12.42 11.32
CA ARG A 33 9.55 -12.98 10.05
C ARG A 33 9.70 -11.93 8.95
N LEU A 34 10.14 -12.36 7.79
CA LEU A 34 10.23 -11.55 6.58
C LEU A 34 9.12 -11.95 5.62
N GLY A 35 8.54 -11.02 4.90
CA GLY A 35 7.51 -11.33 3.92
C GLY A 35 7.45 -10.37 2.75
N PHE A 36 6.81 -10.85 1.70
CA PHE A 36 6.48 -10.08 0.50
C PHE A 36 4.99 -10.17 0.25
N LYS A 37 4.42 -9.11 -0.28
CA LYS A 37 3.00 -9.05 -0.60
C LYS A 37 2.76 -8.31 -1.90
N GLY A 38 1.67 -8.68 -2.56
CA GLY A 38 1.14 -7.97 -3.72
C GLY A 38 -0.38 -7.92 -3.64
N GLY A 39 -0.98 -6.95 -4.28
CA GLY A 39 -2.42 -6.81 -4.21
C GLY A 39 -2.99 -5.65 -5.02
N LEU A 40 -4.27 -5.42 -4.78
CA LEU A 40 -5.04 -4.35 -5.40
C LEU A 40 -5.12 -3.15 -4.47
N ASN A 41 -4.95 -1.97 -5.05
CA ASN A 41 -5.13 -0.68 -4.42
C ASN A 41 -6.30 0.03 -5.11
N LEU A 42 -7.46 0.06 -4.45
CA LEU A 42 -8.61 0.82 -4.91
C LEU A 42 -8.57 2.18 -4.26
N ASN A 43 -8.16 3.19 -5.00
CA ASN A 43 -7.97 4.53 -4.48
C ASN A 43 -8.90 5.55 -5.11
N LYS A 44 -9.16 6.61 -4.36
CA LYS A 44 -9.76 7.86 -4.83
C LYS A 44 -9.04 9.05 -4.20
N ILE A 45 -9.10 10.18 -4.86
CA ILE A 45 -8.69 11.46 -4.30
C ILE A 45 -9.94 12.29 -4.08
N GLU A 46 -10.22 12.65 -2.84
CA GLU A 46 -11.28 13.58 -2.49
C GLU A 46 -10.83 15.01 -2.77
N GLY A 47 -11.60 15.72 -3.58
CA GLY A 47 -11.38 17.13 -3.93
C GLY A 47 -12.41 17.55 -4.97
N LYS A 48 -12.73 18.85 -5.03
CA LYS A 48 -13.77 19.36 -5.96
C LYS A 48 -13.45 19.06 -7.42
N SER A 49 -12.15 18.98 -7.76
CA SER A 49 -11.66 18.75 -9.12
C SER A 49 -11.63 17.28 -9.53
N PHE A 50 -11.92 16.35 -8.63
CA PHE A 50 -11.81 14.91 -8.89
C PHE A 50 -13.17 14.22 -8.75
N LYS A 51 -13.30 13.09 -9.49
CA LYS A 51 -14.46 12.22 -9.35
C LYS A 51 -14.39 11.45 -8.04
N ASP A 52 -15.51 11.30 -7.36
CA ASP A 52 -15.66 10.49 -6.16
C ASP A 52 -15.86 9.01 -6.51
N GLU A 53 -14.96 8.46 -7.32
CA GLU A 53 -14.97 7.07 -7.76
C GLU A 53 -13.64 6.39 -7.43
N PHE A 54 -13.71 5.11 -7.03
CA PHE A 54 -12.51 4.31 -6.77
C PHE A 54 -11.90 3.80 -8.08
N ASN A 55 -10.61 4.04 -8.25
CA ASN A 55 -9.81 3.54 -9.35
C ASN A 55 -9.01 2.30 -8.91
N TYR A 56 -8.90 1.32 -9.82
CA TYR A 56 -8.17 0.08 -9.59
C TYR A 56 -6.70 0.24 -9.94
N ASN A 57 -5.84 -0.03 -8.99
CA ASN A 57 -4.40 0.02 -9.14
C ASN A 57 -3.77 -1.19 -8.44
N TYR A 58 -2.44 -1.31 -8.53
CA TYR A 58 -1.69 -2.37 -7.86
C TYR A 58 -0.81 -1.82 -6.74
N ALA A 59 -0.49 -2.71 -5.80
CA ALA A 59 0.49 -2.46 -4.75
C ALA A 59 1.40 -3.68 -4.61
N LEU A 60 2.70 -3.45 -4.49
CA LEU A 60 3.71 -4.47 -4.23
C LEU A 60 4.56 -4.03 -3.05
N GLY A 61 4.93 -4.94 -2.17
CA GLY A 61 5.74 -4.54 -1.02
C GLY A 61 6.39 -5.69 -0.29
N GLY A 62 7.31 -5.30 0.60
CA GLY A 62 7.96 -6.17 1.54
C GLY A 62 7.76 -5.67 2.97
N PHE A 63 7.82 -6.57 3.92
CA PHE A 63 7.68 -6.24 5.34
C PHE A 63 8.55 -7.14 6.21
N VAL A 64 8.84 -6.62 7.39
CA VAL A 64 9.39 -7.37 8.51
C VAL A 64 8.34 -7.43 9.60
N GLN A 65 8.08 -8.60 10.14
CA GLN A 65 7.19 -8.78 11.28
C GLN A 65 8.01 -9.12 12.53
N LEU A 66 7.83 -8.33 13.57
CA LEU A 66 8.48 -8.47 14.88
C LEU A 66 7.40 -8.81 15.91
N ASN A 67 7.30 -10.07 16.29
CA ASN A 67 6.32 -10.53 17.28
C ASN A 67 6.87 -10.33 18.69
N ILE A 68 6.50 -9.23 19.36
CA ILE A 68 7.02 -8.83 20.67
C ILE A 68 6.38 -9.66 21.79
N THR A 69 5.10 -9.91 21.66
CA THR A 69 4.33 -10.75 22.59
C THR A 69 3.43 -11.69 21.81
N ARG A 70 2.69 -12.57 22.51
CA ARG A 70 1.68 -13.45 21.88
C ARG A 70 0.52 -12.67 21.23
N LYS A 71 0.31 -11.42 21.60
CA LYS A 71 -0.83 -10.61 21.11
C LYS A 71 -0.40 -9.37 20.33
N LEU A 72 0.87 -8.97 20.47
CA LEU A 72 1.34 -7.71 19.90
C LEU A 72 2.61 -7.93 19.08
N GLY A 73 2.60 -7.36 17.89
CA GLY A 73 3.77 -7.30 17.01
C GLY A 73 3.86 -5.95 16.31
N LEU A 74 5.05 -5.64 15.85
CA LEU A 74 5.32 -4.50 14.97
C LEU A 74 5.61 -4.99 13.56
N GLN A 75 5.16 -4.25 12.56
CA GLN A 75 5.36 -4.61 11.15
C GLN A 75 5.74 -3.38 10.33
N PRO A 76 7.04 -3.02 10.28
CA PRO A 76 7.52 -2.07 9.29
C PRO A 76 7.40 -2.64 7.88
N GLU A 77 6.96 -1.80 6.94
CA GLU A 77 6.72 -2.14 5.54
C GLU A 77 7.29 -1.11 4.58
N ILE A 78 7.70 -1.58 3.42
CA ILE A 78 8.02 -0.75 2.25
C ILE A 78 7.13 -1.22 1.11
N ASN A 79 6.33 -0.32 0.55
CA ASN A 79 5.35 -0.63 -0.49
C ASN A 79 5.53 0.31 -1.68
N PHE A 80 5.54 -0.25 -2.87
CA PHE A 80 5.33 0.48 -4.11
C PHE A 80 3.84 0.45 -4.43
N VAL A 81 3.22 1.62 -4.53
CA VAL A 81 1.76 1.76 -4.68
C VAL A 81 1.46 2.70 -5.82
N GLN A 82 0.68 2.23 -6.79
CA GLN A 82 0.12 3.08 -7.82
C GLN A 82 -1.22 3.64 -7.36
N THR A 83 -1.46 4.92 -7.66
CA THR A 83 -2.68 5.67 -7.37
C THR A 83 -3.13 6.39 -8.63
N THR A 84 -4.43 6.43 -8.91
CA THR A 84 -5.00 7.16 -10.04
C THR A 84 -5.85 8.31 -9.54
N ALA A 85 -5.61 9.50 -10.07
CA ALA A 85 -6.45 10.67 -9.93
C ALA A 85 -7.29 10.84 -11.21
N GLU A 86 -8.61 10.88 -11.08
CA GLU A 86 -9.52 11.09 -12.22
C GLU A 86 -10.26 12.40 -12.09
N GLN A 87 -10.14 13.24 -13.11
CA GLN A 87 -10.77 14.56 -13.16
C GLN A 87 -12.31 14.46 -13.23
N THR A 88 -13.03 15.37 -12.56
CA THR A 88 -14.48 15.53 -12.70
C THR A 88 -14.88 16.05 -14.09
N ASN A 89 -16.10 15.74 -14.52
CA ASN A 89 -16.67 16.31 -15.77
C ASN A 89 -17.33 17.67 -15.56
N ASP A 90 -17.33 18.20 -14.35
CA ASP A 90 -17.96 19.47 -14.05
C ASP A 90 -17.03 20.62 -14.43
N ILE A 91 -17.34 21.25 -15.57
CA ILE A 91 -16.53 22.33 -16.18
C ILE A 91 -16.36 23.54 -15.25
N THR A 92 -17.30 23.75 -14.32
CA THR A 92 -17.26 24.89 -13.39
C THR A 92 -16.23 24.73 -12.27
N VAL A 93 -15.73 23.52 -12.06
CA VAL A 93 -14.83 23.17 -10.95
C VAL A 93 -13.44 22.76 -11.45
N VAL A 94 -13.29 22.54 -12.75
CA VAL A 94 -12.02 22.15 -13.35
C VAL A 94 -11.12 23.39 -13.49
N TYR A 95 -9.91 23.30 -12.97
CA TYR A 95 -8.88 24.29 -13.23
C TYR A 95 -8.32 24.07 -14.63
N ASP A 96 -8.61 24.97 -15.56
CA ASP A 96 -8.17 24.91 -16.96
C ASP A 96 -6.65 24.77 -17.11
N ASP A 97 -5.89 25.18 -16.09
CA ASP A 97 -4.42 25.15 -16.09
C ASP A 97 -3.83 23.76 -15.75
N LEU A 98 -4.63 22.81 -15.25
CA LEU A 98 -4.16 21.51 -14.82
C LEU A 98 -4.12 20.47 -15.95
N PHE A 99 -5.06 20.56 -16.90
CA PHE A 99 -5.20 19.60 -17.97
C PHE A 99 -5.33 20.28 -19.33
N PHE A 100 -4.36 20.09 -20.20
CA PHE A 100 -4.42 20.60 -21.57
C PHE A 100 -5.32 19.72 -22.44
N GLY A 101 -6.42 20.26 -22.91
CA GLY A 101 -7.17 20.03 -24.16
C GLY A 101 -7.18 18.61 -24.76
N GLY A 102 -7.27 17.54 -23.96
CA GLY A 102 -7.34 16.17 -24.44
C GLY A 102 -8.42 15.36 -23.76
N ASN A 103 -8.88 14.28 -24.40
CA ASN A 103 -9.86 13.33 -23.85
C ASN A 103 -9.36 12.51 -22.65
N GLN A 104 -8.15 12.73 -22.16
CA GLN A 104 -7.55 11.97 -21.06
C GLN A 104 -7.70 12.74 -19.74
N LYS A 105 -8.49 12.16 -18.85
CA LYS A 105 -8.89 12.74 -17.58
C LYS A 105 -8.27 12.02 -16.37
N LYS A 106 -7.19 11.26 -16.59
CA LYS A 106 -6.58 10.41 -15.57
C LYS A 106 -5.07 10.69 -15.44
N ALA A 107 -4.63 10.92 -14.22
CA ALA A 107 -3.22 10.95 -13.86
C ALA A 107 -2.85 9.73 -13.02
N LYS A 108 -1.76 9.05 -13.35
CA LYS A 108 -1.21 7.95 -12.57
C LYS A 108 -0.04 8.44 -11.74
N LEU A 109 -0.07 8.13 -10.47
CA LEU A 109 0.89 8.55 -9.47
C LEU A 109 1.52 7.31 -8.85
N ASP A 110 2.83 7.19 -8.96
CA ASP A 110 3.59 6.07 -8.38
C ASP A 110 4.24 6.53 -7.08
N TYR A 111 3.89 5.89 -5.98
CA TYR A 111 4.38 6.20 -4.63
C TYR A 111 5.27 5.09 -4.09
N LEU A 112 6.33 5.49 -3.39
CA LEU A 112 7.02 4.64 -2.43
C LEU A 112 6.50 4.98 -1.03
N LYS A 113 5.86 3.99 -0.38
CA LYS A 113 5.21 4.18 0.92
C LYS A 113 5.90 3.35 1.99
N PHE A 114 6.19 3.98 3.14
CA PHE A 114 6.75 3.36 4.34
C PHE A 114 5.67 3.35 5.41
N ALA A 115 5.33 2.17 5.91
CA ALA A 115 4.34 2.03 6.98
C ALA A 115 4.96 1.39 8.23
N GLY A 116 4.49 1.82 9.39
CA GLY A 116 4.80 1.19 10.67
C GLY A 116 3.51 0.70 11.32
N LEU A 117 3.25 -0.59 11.25
CA LEU A 117 1.98 -1.17 11.70
C LEU A 117 2.15 -1.87 13.05
N LEU A 118 1.18 -1.67 13.91
CA LEU A 118 0.94 -2.49 15.08
C LEU A 118 0.01 -3.64 14.70
N ASN A 119 0.47 -4.87 14.89
CA ASN A 119 -0.32 -6.08 14.74
C ASN A 119 -0.88 -6.48 16.11
N ILE A 120 -2.19 -6.63 16.21
CA ILE A 120 -2.88 -7.05 17.42
C ILE A 120 -3.59 -8.36 17.08
N ASP A 121 -3.18 -9.45 17.72
CA ASP A 121 -3.79 -10.77 17.50
C ASP A 121 -5.19 -10.83 18.12
N ILE A 122 -6.18 -11.17 17.29
CA ILE A 122 -7.57 -11.31 17.68
C ILE A 122 -7.91 -12.81 17.78
N GLY A 123 -8.41 -13.21 18.94
CA GLY A 123 -8.82 -14.59 19.18
C GLY A 123 -7.68 -15.53 19.61
N PRO A 124 -8.00 -16.78 19.90
CA PRO A 124 -7.05 -17.73 20.48
C PRO A 124 -6.05 -18.31 19.48
N SER A 125 -6.34 -18.25 18.18
CA SER A 125 -5.54 -18.91 17.15
C SER A 125 -4.34 -18.13 16.64
N GLN A 126 -4.20 -16.86 17.05
CA GLN A 126 -3.17 -15.91 16.56
C GLN A 126 -3.11 -15.76 15.02
N ARG A 127 -4.16 -16.21 14.33
CA ARG A 127 -4.25 -16.15 12.87
C ARG A 127 -4.84 -14.86 12.34
N VAL A 128 -5.74 -14.25 13.10
CA VAL A 128 -6.39 -13.00 12.71
C VAL A 128 -5.72 -11.86 13.45
N LYS A 129 -5.19 -10.91 12.69
CA LYS A 129 -4.47 -9.73 13.21
C LYS A 129 -5.20 -8.47 12.80
N LEU A 130 -5.52 -7.62 13.78
CA LEU A 130 -5.87 -6.23 13.53
C LEU A 130 -4.58 -5.47 13.27
N GLN A 131 -4.54 -4.66 12.23
CA GLN A 131 -3.40 -3.86 11.83
C GLN A 131 -3.76 -2.38 11.86
N LEU A 132 -2.97 -1.60 12.58
CA LEU A 132 -3.17 -0.16 12.72
C LEU A 132 -1.81 0.53 12.68
N GLY A 133 -1.70 1.67 12.00
CA GLY A 133 -0.46 2.45 12.06
C GLY A 133 -0.37 3.59 11.06
N PRO A 134 0.66 4.43 11.23
CA PRO A 134 0.97 5.51 10.32
C PRO A 134 1.66 5.00 9.05
N GLN A 135 1.52 5.76 7.99
CA GLN A 135 2.21 5.57 6.73
C GLN A 135 2.69 6.91 6.20
N TRP A 136 3.92 6.93 5.68
CA TRP A 136 4.47 8.04 4.94
C TRP A 136 4.74 7.61 3.50
N GLY A 137 4.28 8.39 2.54
CA GLY A 137 4.45 8.16 1.11
C GLY A 137 5.27 9.27 0.46
N ARG A 138 6.10 8.88 -0.50
CA ARG A 138 6.83 9.78 -1.37
C ARG A 138 6.45 9.50 -2.82
N LEU A 139 6.00 10.52 -3.54
CA LEU A 139 5.73 10.47 -4.97
C LEU A 139 7.05 10.28 -5.72
N LEU A 140 7.15 9.21 -6.49
CA LEU A 140 8.30 8.90 -7.34
C LEU A 140 8.12 9.40 -8.76
N ASN A 141 6.91 9.19 -9.30
CA ASN A 141 6.61 9.50 -10.68
C ASN A 141 5.15 9.95 -10.83
N GLU A 142 4.93 10.91 -11.71
CA GLU A 142 3.64 11.40 -12.11
C GLU A 142 3.53 11.27 -13.63
N THR A 143 2.61 10.43 -14.10
CA THR A 143 2.39 10.18 -15.52
C THR A 143 0.97 10.61 -15.87
N ALA A 144 0.87 11.70 -16.61
CA ALA A 144 -0.40 12.12 -17.20
C ALA A 144 -0.12 12.62 -18.62
N ASP A 145 -0.83 12.04 -19.59
CA ASP A 145 -0.66 12.40 -21.01
C ASP A 145 -1.12 13.84 -21.33
N SER A 146 -1.73 14.52 -20.38
CA SER A 146 -2.35 15.84 -20.55
C SER A 146 -1.99 16.86 -19.47
N LEU A 147 -1.04 16.59 -18.58
CA LEU A 147 -0.59 17.58 -17.59
C LEU A 147 0.46 18.50 -18.19
N ASN A 148 0.38 19.78 -17.85
CA ASN A 148 1.42 20.74 -18.20
C ASN A 148 2.71 20.36 -17.46
N SER A 149 3.73 19.94 -18.18
CA SER A 149 5.00 19.40 -17.66
C SER A 149 5.79 20.37 -16.77
N SER A 150 5.30 21.56 -16.54
CA SER A 150 6.02 22.65 -15.86
C SER A 150 5.60 22.89 -14.40
N GLN A 151 4.59 22.20 -13.88
CA GLN A 151 4.14 22.38 -12.50
C GLN A 151 3.97 21.04 -11.78
N ASP A 152 4.59 20.93 -10.60
CA ASP A 152 4.34 19.84 -9.63
C ASP A 152 2.89 19.98 -9.11
N VAL A 153 1.94 19.28 -9.73
CA VAL A 153 0.50 19.37 -9.40
C VAL A 153 0.20 18.68 -8.06
N PHE A 154 0.95 17.64 -7.74
CA PHE A 154 0.81 16.90 -6.49
C PHE A 154 2.00 17.11 -5.56
N LYS A 155 1.72 17.23 -4.26
CA LYS A 155 2.79 17.27 -3.25
C LYS A 155 3.56 15.96 -3.23
N LYS A 156 4.89 16.07 -3.11
CA LYS A 156 5.81 14.91 -3.14
C LYS A 156 5.69 14.00 -1.92
N ASN A 157 5.16 14.50 -0.81
CA ASN A 157 5.05 13.75 0.44
C ASN A 157 3.60 13.68 0.91
N GLU A 158 3.20 12.50 1.36
CA GLU A 158 1.87 12.19 1.89
C GLU A 158 2.01 11.47 3.24
N PHE A 159 1.20 11.87 4.22
CA PHE A 159 1.00 11.13 5.45
C PHE A 159 -0.41 10.56 5.49
N SER A 160 -0.52 9.30 5.86
CA SER A 160 -1.80 8.59 5.99
C SER A 160 -1.82 7.70 7.24
N ALA A 161 -3.01 7.31 7.65
CA ALA A 161 -3.24 6.27 8.63
C ALA A 161 -3.80 5.03 7.95
N LEU A 162 -3.32 3.87 8.38
CA LEU A 162 -3.79 2.56 7.93
C LEU A 162 -4.54 1.86 9.05
N GLY A 163 -5.65 1.21 8.68
CA GLY A 163 -6.40 0.32 9.56
C GLY A 163 -6.95 -0.87 8.78
N GLY A 164 -6.88 -2.08 9.35
CA GLY A 164 -7.38 -3.27 8.64
C GLY A 164 -7.18 -4.57 9.38
N ILE A 165 -7.45 -5.65 8.69
CA ILE A 165 -7.32 -7.02 9.19
C ILE A 165 -6.45 -7.86 8.26
N MET A 166 -5.70 -8.76 8.85
CA MET A 166 -4.87 -9.74 8.16
C MET A 166 -5.13 -11.13 8.71
N LEU A 167 -5.38 -12.09 7.82
CA LEU A 167 -5.39 -13.52 8.14
C LEU A 167 -4.02 -14.09 7.84
N GLN A 168 -3.35 -14.57 8.87
CA GLN A 168 -2.02 -15.16 8.78
C GLN A 168 -2.10 -16.68 8.83
N LEU A 169 -1.63 -17.33 7.78
CA LEU A 169 -1.43 -18.75 7.67
C LEU A 169 0.08 -19.05 7.81
N PRO A 170 0.50 -20.31 7.95
CA PRO A 170 1.92 -20.63 8.19
C PRO A 170 2.89 -20.06 7.15
N LEU A 171 2.51 -20.06 5.87
CA LEU A 171 3.33 -19.56 4.75
C LEU A 171 2.69 -18.36 4.05
N PHE A 172 1.37 -18.29 4.01
CA PHE A 172 0.64 -17.27 3.28
C PHE A 172 -0.06 -16.32 4.25
N HIS A 173 -0.30 -15.11 3.79
CA HIS A 173 -1.19 -14.17 4.45
C HIS A 173 -2.06 -13.45 3.43
N LEU A 174 -3.25 -13.06 3.85
CA LEU A 174 -4.16 -12.24 3.08
C LEU A 174 -4.77 -11.20 4.00
N GLY A 175 -5.07 -10.03 3.46
CA GLY A 175 -5.63 -8.97 4.27
C GLY A 175 -6.34 -7.90 3.46
N ALA A 176 -7.10 -7.13 4.20
CA ALA A 176 -7.78 -5.94 3.71
C ALA A 176 -7.50 -4.78 4.65
N ARG A 177 -7.15 -3.62 4.10
CA ARG A 177 -6.84 -2.39 4.83
C ARG A 177 -7.54 -1.21 4.21
N TYR A 178 -7.83 -0.24 5.02
CA TYR A 178 -8.27 1.07 4.60
C TYR A 178 -7.19 2.10 4.93
N GLU A 179 -6.88 2.96 3.97
CA GLU A 179 -5.96 4.07 4.07
C GLU A 179 -6.73 5.37 4.08
N ILE A 180 -6.42 6.25 5.03
CA ILE A 180 -6.96 7.60 5.12
C ILE A 180 -5.80 8.59 5.06
N GLY A 181 -5.75 9.41 4.01
CA GLY A 181 -4.80 10.51 3.88
C GLY A 181 -5.07 11.59 4.92
N LEU A 182 -4.03 11.93 5.68
CA LEU A 182 -4.09 12.95 6.73
C LEU A 182 -3.59 14.29 6.24
N THR A 183 -2.73 14.30 5.21
CA THR A 183 -2.18 15.50 4.60
C THR A 183 -2.90 15.86 3.33
N ASP A 184 -2.90 17.15 3.03
CA ASP A 184 -3.33 17.69 1.76
C ASP A 184 -2.25 17.43 0.69
N VAL A 185 -2.62 16.70 -0.36
CA VAL A 185 -1.73 16.35 -1.49
C VAL A 185 -1.80 17.37 -2.64
N ASN A 186 -2.55 18.47 -2.47
CA ASN A 186 -2.64 19.55 -3.44
C ASN A 186 -1.33 20.33 -3.52
N GLY A 187 -0.70 20.31 -4.69
CA GLY A 187 0.51 21.09 -4.98
C GLY A 187 0.22 22.47 -5.59
N THR A 188 -1.03 22.78 -5.91
CA THR A 188 -1.44 24.06 -6.51
C THR A 188 -1.81 25.07 -5.43
N ASP A 189 -1.63 26.38 -5.71
CA ASP A 189 -1.85 27.48 -4.74
C ASP A 189 -3.33 27.81 -4.47
N ASN A 190 -4.25 26.94 -4.87
CA ASN A 190 -5.66 27.13 -4.60
C ASN A 190 -6.10 26.53 -3.26
N ASN A 191 -7.12 27.11 -2.65
CA ASN A 191 -7.62 26.79 -1.31
C ASN A 191 -8.31 25.41 -1.18
N ASP A 192 -8.30 24.56 -2.22
CA ASP A 192 -8.92 23.25 -2.20
C ASP A 192 -8.00 22.21 -1.59
N LYS A 193 -8.51 21.45 -0.63
CA LYS A 193 -7.78 20.36 0.03
C LYS A 193 -8.07 19.05 -0.69
N TRP A 194 -7.01 18.32 -1.07
CA TRP A 194 -7.09 17.02 -1.69
C TRP A 194 -6.62 15.95 -0.71
N ARG A 195 -7.44 14.94 -0.46
CA ARG A 195 -7.12 13.84 0.44
C ARG A 195 -7.22 12.51 -0.28
N SER A 196 -6.21 11.69 -0.11
CA SER A 196 -6.17 10.33 -0.64
C SER A 196 -6.93 9.38 0.27
N GLN A 197 -7.70 8.47 -0.31
CA GLN A 197 -8.34 7.35 0.38
C GLN A 197 -8.15 6.09 -0.45
N ALA A 198 -7.89 4.96 0.20
CA ALA A 198 -7.74 3.71 -0.52
C ALA A 198 -8.17 2.49 0.29
N TRP A 199 -8.77 1.52 -0.40
CA TRP A 199 -8.88 0.14 0.04
C TRP A 199 -7.74 -0.68 -0.54
N GLN A 200 -7.01 -1.38 0.31
CA GLN A 200 -5.92 -2.26 -0.09
C GLN A 200 -6.30 -3.71 0.21
N PHE A 201 -6.33 -4.55 -0.81
CA PHE A 201 -6.49 -6.01 -0.68
C PHE A 201 -5.21 -6.68 -1.10
N PHE A 202 -4.64 -7.50 -0.26
CA PHE A 202 -3.32 -8.09 -0.51
C PHE A 202 -3.25 -9.55 -0.14
N VAL A 203 -2.39 -10.25 -0.84
CA VAL A 203 -1.93 -11.60 -0.54
C VAL A 203 -0.41 -11.61 -0.54
N GLY A 204 0.19 -12.44 0.27
CA GLY A 204 1.64 -12.53 0.33
C GLY A 204 2.15 -13.81 0.97
N ILE A 205 3.47 -13.88 1.04
CA ILE A 205 4.23 -15.00 1.59
C ILE A 205 5.05 -14.48 2.75
N THR A 206 5.06 -15.23 3.84
CA THR A 206 5.91 -14.97 5.01
C THR A 206 6.89 -16.13 5.19
N LEU A 207 8.17 -15.80 5.33
CA LEU A 207 9.30 -16.72 5.48
C LEU A 207 9.72 -16.80 6.94
#